data_d7d3e41bf0e2f7f539d5e72ede797663
#
_entry.id   d7d3e41bf0e2f7f539d5e72ede797663
#
_cell.length_a   1.000
_cell.length_b   1.000
_cell.length_c   1.000
_cell.angle_alpha   90.00
_cell.angle_beta   90.00
_cell.angle_gamma   90.00
#
_symmetry.space_group_name_H-M   'P 1'
#
loop_
_entity.id
_entity.type
_entity.pdbx_description
1 polymer ?
#
loop_
_entity_poly.entity_id
_entity_poly.type
_entity_poly.pdbx_seq_one_letter_code
_entity_poly.pdbx_strand_id
1 'polypeptide(L)'
;MGMFAFLGVALATGFVGCNDDDPNYSNVTPPAIKVSHSISGRVTGMDGTGLAATVSLNGTAQQTQADGTFLFESVAVGSYTLTAEAEGKQTKETTVSVSESGEGANVVWNVALPNVGTTVEINASGTTETSVASETVEGNDEGTVTVDVEVPEQALPEGSSIIITPIYSLEEAMTRATESVMLIGTNLACTDESATLQQPITLTYDVDAEIAGSITVQKLVNGQWVNAEATVEGDQVTVFADQFTSYTLMFEADVTSSTSSEPLSFAQSSWDNLYGSGDMTVENASFTYHIGTEITSTGTNRVSAYLIEILARLAGASVTTVTGSYPLNVTLPVGTALDIAGSQQVTTLTVSALGRSVSGKQYGDIAVTARSYNRNHDGGTNS
;
A
#
# COMPACT_ATOMS: atom_id res chain seq x y z
N MET A 1 10.01 -12.51 -4.75
CA MET A 1 9.52 -12.05 -6.06
C MET A 1 8.28 -12.87 -6.42
N GLY A 2 7.18 -12.53 -5.80
CA GLY A 2 5.86 -13.13 -5.99
C GLY A 2 4.97 -12.12 -6.69
N MET A 3 5.00 -12.15 -8.01
CA MET A 3 4.15 -11.37 -8.88
C MET A 3 2.74 -11.94 -8.76
N PHE A 4 1.85 -11.25 -8.04
CA PHE A 4 0.43 -11.48 -8.19
C PHE A 4 0.02 -10.98 -9.59
N ALA A 5 0.00 -11.90 -10.55
CA ALA A 5 -0.60 -11.63 -11.85
C ALA A 5 -2.11 -11.58 -11.64
N PHE A 6 -2.67 -10.39 -11.53
CA PHE A 6 -4.09 -10.18 -11.63
C PHE A 6 -4.51 -10.43 -13.07
N LEU A 7 -5.19 -11.54 -13.29
CA LEU A 7 -5.85 -11.85 -14.56
C LEU A 7 -7.13 -11.01 -14.63
N GLY A 8 -7.02 -9.81 -15.18
CA GLY A 8 -8.19 -9.01 -15.52
C GLY A 8 -8.97 -9.71 -16.63
N VAL A 9 -10.11 -10.28 -16.28
CA VAL A 9 -11.06 -10.80 -17.28
C VAL A 9 -11.80 -9.61 -17.85
N ALA A 10 -11.34 -9.13 -19.02
CA ALA A 10 -12.10 -8.20 -19.82
C ALA A 10 -13.31 -8.95 -20.42
N LEU A 11 -14.49 -8.75 -19.85
CA LEU A 11 -15.74 -9.13 -20.54
C LEU A 11 -16.02 -8.08 -21.63
N ALA A 12 -15.51 -8.34 -22.83
CA ALA A 12 -15.97 -7.64 -24.02
C ALA A 12 -17.38 -8.14 -24.37
N THR A 13 -18.42 -7.50 -23.81
CA THR A 13 -19.77 -7.66 -24.35
C THR A 13 -19.90 -6.78 -25.56
N GLY A 14 -19.72 -7.38 -26.72
CA GLY A 14 -20.08 -6.74 -28.00
C GLY A 14 -21.58 -6.49 -28.03
N PHE A 15 -21.98 -5.24 -27.88
CA PHE A 15 -23.33 -4.83 -28.23
C PHE A 15 -23.39 -4.58 -29.72
N VAL A 16 -24.22 -5.38 -30.38
CA VAL A 16 -24.64 -5.14 -31.77
C VAL A 16 -25.48 -3.88 -31.75
N GLY A 17 -24.96 -2.81 -32.30
CA GLY A 17 -25.72 -1.58 -32.47
C GLY A 17 -26.86 -1.81 -33.47
N CYS A 18 -28.07 -1.37 -33.10
CA CYS A 18 -29.17 -1.22 -34.04
C CYS A 18 -28.77 -0.22 -35.10
N ASN A 19 -28.81 -0.68 -36.36
CA ASN A 19 -28.63 0.13 -37.55
C ASN A 19 -29.95 0.88 -37.75
N ASP A 20 -29.99 2.17 -37.46
CA ASP A 20 -31.04 3.05 -37.93
C ASP A 20 -30.49 3.81 -39.16
N ASP A 21 -31.05 3.47 -40.31
CA ASP A 21 -30.73 4.09 -41.58
C ASP A 21 -31.31 5.51 -41.71
N ASP A 22 -30.68 6.51 -41.08
CA ASP A 22 -30.94 7.90 -41.41
C ASP A 22 -29.77 8.46 -42.23
N PRO A 23 -29.99 8.79 -43.51
CA PRO A 23 -28.91 9.10 -44.45
C PRO A 23 -28.18 10.41 -44.17
N ASN A 24 -28.57 11.19 -43.17
CA ASN A 24 -28.02 12.52 -42.97
C ASN A 24 -27.02 12.64 -41.79
N TYR A 25 -26.87 11.61 -40.97
CA TYR A 25 -25.97 11.64 -39.82
C TYR A 25 -24.87 10.57 -39.83
N SER A 26 -24.77 9.76 -40.87
CA SER A 26 -23.89 8.61 -40.95
C SER A 26 -22.38 8.92 -41.07
N ASN A 27 -21.96 10.19 -41.08
CA ASN A 27 -20.55 10.56 -41.28
C ASN A 27 -19.94 11.40 -40.14
N VAL A 28 -20.65 11.60 -39.01
CA VAL A 28 -20.04 12.25 -37.87
C VAL A 28 -19.41 11.15 -36.99
N THR A 29 -18.12 10.95 -37.16
CA THR A 29 -17.37 10.11 -36.24
C THR A 29 -17.44 10.76 -34.83
N PRO A 30 -17.97 10.09 -33.81
CA PRO A 30 -17.93 10.62 -32.46
C PRO A 30 -16.49 11.03 -32.11
N PRO A 31 -16.31 12.13 -31.36
CA PRO A 31 -14.96 12.56 -31.01
C PRO A 31 -14.26 11.46 -30.22
N ALA A 32 -13.00 11.20 -30.55
CA ALA A 32 -12.19 10.26 -29.80
C ALA A 32 -11.95 10.83 -28.40
N ILE A 33 -12.46 10.13 -27.39
CA ILE A 33 -12.22 10.48 -26.00
C ILE A 33 -10.85 9.97 -25.64
N LYS A 34 -9.97 10.88 -25.22
CA LYS A 34 -8.69 10.52 -24.63
C LYS A 34 -8.87 10.53 -23.10
N VAL A 35 -8.87 9.36 -22.50
CA VAL A 35 -8.71 9.23 -21.06
C VAL A 35 -7.21 9.26 -20.78
N SER A 36 -6.76 10.19 -19.95
CA SER A 36 -5.37 10.24 -19.51
C SER A 36 -5.14 9.21 -18.43
N HIS A 37 -4.05 8.48 -18.52
CA HIS A 37 -3.61 7.58 -17.46
C HIS A 37 -2.91 8.37 -16.35
N SER A 38 -3.03 7.91 -15.12
CA SER A 38 -2.35 8.51 -13.98
C SER A 38 -1.76 7.44 -13.06
N ILE A 39 -0.79 7.86 -12.26
CA ILE A 39 -0.30 7.10 -11.13
C ILE A 39 -0.50 7.99 -9.91
N SER A 40 -1.27 7.52 -8.95
CA SER A 40 -1.58 8.24 -7.72
C SER A 40 -1.30 7.37 -6.50
N GLY A 41 -1.35 7.95 -5.33
CA GLY A 41 -1.21 7.20 -4.10
C GLY A 41 -0.93 8.07 -2.90
N ARG A 42 -0.52 7.42 -1.83
CA ARG A 42 -0.23 8.08 -0.56
C ARG A 42 1.05 7.51 0.05
N VAL A 43 1.94 8.39 0.52
CA VAL A 43 3.13 8.04 1.30
C VAL A 43 2.85 8.36 2.75
N THR A 44 3.01 7.36 3.62
CA THR A 44 2.76 7.49 5.06
C THR A 44 3.93 6.99 5.89
N GLY A 45 3.95 7.34 7.18
CA GLY A 45 4.69 6.56 8.19
C GLY A 45 4.02 5.22 8.46
N MET A 46 4.64 4.38 9.26
CA MET A 46 4.04 3.11 9.71
C MET A 46 2.80 3.33 10.58
N ASP A 47 2.69 4.50 11.19
CA ASP A 47 1.54 4.97 11.94
C ASP A 47 0.34 5.42 11.07
N GLY A 48 0.51 5.45 9.74
CA GLY A 48 -0.50 5.91 8.80
C GLY A 48 -0.56 7.43 8.59
N THR A 49 0.27 8.20 9.32
CA THR A 49 0.38 9.66 9.12
C THR A 49 0.99 9.98 7.76
N GLY A 50 0.37 10.90 7.00
CA GLY A 50 0.89 11.36 5.73
C GLY A 50 2.26 12.03 5.86
N LEU A 51 3.19 11.73 4.96
CA LEU A 51 4.55 12.24 4.99
C LEU A 51 4.78 13.29 3.90
N ALA A 52 5.54 14.33 4.25
CA ALA A 52 6.21 15.18 3.27
C ALA A 52 7.36 14.37 2.65
N ALA A 53 7.11 13.77 1.50
CA ALA A 53 8.01 12.85 0.83
C ALA A 53 8.29 13.28 -0.62
N THR A 54 9.38 12.80 -1.17
CA THR A 54 9.68 12.89 -2.59
C THR A 54 9.28 11.58 -3.25
N VAL A 55 8.38 11.63 -4.23
CA VAL A 55 8.04 10.47 -5.06
C VAL A 55 8.62 10.68 -6.45
N SER A 56 9.36 9.69 -6.94
CA SER A 56 9.98 9.73 -8.26
C SER A 56 9.36 8.69 -9.19
N LEU A 57 9.04 9.09 -10.43
CA LEU A 57 8.59 8.23 -11.51
C LEU A 57 9.68 8.17 -12.58
N ASN A 58 10.39 7.05 -12.71
CA ASN A 58 11.56 6.91 -13.59
C ASN A 58 12.54 8.09 -13.47
N GLY A 59 12.78 8.58 -12.24
CA GLY A 59 13.67 9.70 -11.95
C GLY A 59 13.05 11.10 -12.06
N THR A 60 11.81 11.23 -12.51
CA THR A 60 11.06 12.50 -12.44
C THR A 60 10.43 12.63 -11.06
N ALA A 61 10.92 13.55 -10.26
CA ALA A 61 10.53 13.71 -8.86
C ALA A 61 9.43 14.76 -8.67
N GLN A 62 8.53 14.51 -7.71
CA GLN A 62 7.59 15.50 -7.18
C GLN A 62 7.44 15.34 -5.67
N GLN A 63 7.00 16.39 -4.99
CA GLN A 63 6.69 16.36 -3.56
C GLN A 63 5.24 15.90 -3.35
N THR A 64 5.01 15.14 -2.29
CA THR A 64 3.66 14.82 -1.84
C THR A 64 2.95 16.07 -1.31
N GLN A 65 1.61 16.01 -1.27
CA GLN A 65 0.79 16.98 -0.54
C GLN A 65 0.99 16.82 0.98
N ALA A 66 0.44 17.73 1.78
CA ALA A 66 0.55 17.70 3.24
C ALA A 66 -0.02 16.41 3.89
N ASP A 67 -0.98 15.78 3.23
CA ASP A 67 -1.59 14.52 3.65
C ASP A 67 -0.87 13.26 3.13
N GLY A 68 0.28 13.45 2.47
CA GLY A 68 1.08 12.39 1.87
C GLY A 68 0.64 11.97 0.48
N THR A 69 -0.41 12.56 -0.09
CA THR A 69 -0.89 12.19 -1.43
C THR A 69 0.01 12.72 -2.55
N PHE A 70 0.05 11.98 -3.67
CA PHE A 70 0.72 12.38 -4.91
C PHE A 70 -0.09 11.95 -6.13
N LEU A 71 0.16 12.63 -7.26
CA LEU A 71 -0.49 12.35 -8.54
C LEU A 71 0.44 12.69 -9.71
N PHE A 72 0.78 11.68 -10.51
CA PHE A 72 1.37 11.86 -11.84
C PHE A 72 0.28 11.76 -12.88
N GLU A 73 0.03 12.86 -13.58
CA GLU A 73 -0.98 12.94 -14.65
C GLU A 73 -0.37 12.67 -16.01
N SER A 74 -1.21 12.26 -16.97
CA SER A 74 -0.84 12.06 -18.38
C SER A 74 0.33 11.08 -18.55
N VAL A 75 0.36 10.02 -17.74
CA VAL A 75 1.39 8.98 -17.81
C VAL A 75 1.16 8.15 -19.09
N ALA A 76 2.19 7.93 -19.88
CA ALA A 76 2.08 7.07 -21.04
C ALA A 76 1.95 5.59 -20.63
N VAL A 77 1.45 4.75 -21.55
CA VAL A 77 1.44 3.31 -21.35
C VAL A 77 2.87 2.78 -21.25
N GLY A 78 3.13 1.93 -20.27
CA GLY A 78 4.48 1.39 -20.03
C GLY A 78 4.71 0.88 -18.62
N SER A 79 5.93 0.45 -18.35
CA SER A 79 6.39 0.05 -17.03
C SER A 79 7.24 1.15 -16.41
N TYR A 80 7.00 1.43 -15.14
CA TYR A 80 7.62 2.53 -14.41
C TYR A 80 8.15 2.07 -13.06
N THR A 81 9.31 2.59 -12.70
CA THR A 81 9.83 2.47 -11.35
C THR A 81 9.38 3.68 -10.53
N LEU A 82 8.72 3.42 -9.42
CA LEU A 82 8.35 4.41 -8.41
C LEU A 82 9.29 4.28 -7.21
N THR A 83 9.80 5.40 -6.74
CA THR A 83 10.61 5.47 -5.52
C THR A 83 10.00 6.52 -4.59
N ALA A 84 9.86 6.20 -3.32
CA ALA A 84 9.41 7.13 -2.28
C ALA A 84 10.50 7.31 -1.21
N GLU A 85 10.80 8.57 -0.90
CA GLU A 85 11.85 8.96 0.04
C GLU A 85 11.34 10.07 0.97
N ALA A 86 11.64 9.98 2.26
CA ALA A 86 11.39 11.03 3.24
C ALA A 86 12.52 11.11 4.26
N GLU A 87 12.71 12.27 4.88
CA GLU A 87 13.75 12.49 5.88
C GLU A 87 13.54 11.57 7.10
N GLY A 88 14.59 10.89 7.53
CA GLY A 88 14.56 9.95 8.66
C GLY A 88 13.82 8.65 8.39
N LYS A 89 13.42 8.39 7.14
CA LYS A 89 12.70 7.17 6.73
C LYS A 89 13.52 6.31 5.78
N GLN A 90 13.18 5.04 5.73
CA GLN A 90 13.74 4.10 4.76
C GLN A 90 13.11 4.32 3.39
N THR A 91 13.92 4.38 2.35
CA THR A 91 13.45 4.47 0.96
C THR A 91 12.73 3.19 0.55
N LYS A 92 11.62 3.34 -0.19
CA LYS A 92 10.88 2.22 -0.81
C LYS A 92 10.80 2.42 -2.32
N GLU A 93 10.90 1.30 -3.03
CA GLU A 93 10.82 1.25 -4.49
C GLU A 93 9.85 0.15 -4.93
N THR A 94 9.13 0.39 -6.03
CA THR A 94 8.28 -0.60 -6.69
C THR A 94 8.25 -0.39 -8.18
N THR A 95 7.81 -1.40 -8.93
CA THR A 95 7.54 -1.30 -10.36
C THR A 95 6.05 -1.46 -10.62
N VAL A 96 5.48 -0.52 -11.35
CA VAL A 96 4.09 -0.52 -11.77
C VAL A 96 3.97 -0.53 -13.28
N SER A 97 2.84 -1.02 -13.79
CA SER A 97 2.56 -1.05 -15.23
C SER A 97 1.27 -0.30 -15.52
N VAL A 98 1.36 0.68 -16.41
CA VAL A 98 0.20 1.37 -16.99
C VAL A 98 -0.13 0.70 -18.30
N SER A 99 -1.36 0.19 -18.46
CA SER A 99 -1.78 -0.60 -19.62
C SER A 99 -2.76 0.12 -20.53
N GLU A 100 -2.67 -0.19 -21.84
CA GLU A 100 -3.60 0.26 -22.90
C GLU A 100 -4.95 -0.48 -22.88
N SER A 101 -5.52 -0.83 -21.80
CA SER A 101 -6.85 -1.40 -21.89
C SER A 101 -7.87 -0.30 -22.10
N GLY A 102 -8.20 0.10 -23.35
CA GLY A 102 -9.28 0.97 -23.83
C GLY A 102 -10.04 1.90 -22.87
N GLU A 103 -9.74 1.81 -21.64
CA GLU A 103 -10.27 2.39 -20.43
C GLU A 103 -9.05 2.86 -19.66
N GLY A 104 -8.90 4.13 -19.40
CA GLY A 104 -7.74 4.66 -18.71
C GLY A 104 -7.53 3.95 -17.37
N ALA A 105 -6.59 3.04 -17.30
CA ALA A 105 -6.19 2.45 -16.04
C ALA A 105 -5.40 3.48 -15.24
N ASN A 106 -5.83 3.73 -14.02
CA ASN A 106 -5.13 4.60 -13.10
C ASN A 106 -4.60 3.76 -11.96
N VAL A 107 -3.27 3.74 -11.87
CA VAL A 107 -2.56 2.95 -10.88
C VAL A 107 -2.57 3.67 -9.54
N VAL A 108 -2.86 2.93 -8.48
CA VAL A 108 -2.81 3.43 -7.11
C VAL A 108 -1.70 2.71 -6.34
N TRP A 109 -0.73 3.49 -5.84
CA TRP A 109 0.36 2.98 -5.01
C TRP A 109 0.37 3.65 -3.64
N ASN A 110 -0.04 2.89 -2.63
CA ASN A 110 0.08 3.30 -1.24
C ASN A 110 1.32 2.66 -0.63
N VAL A 111 2.12 3.45 0.08
CA VAL A 111 3.38 3.00 0.66
C VAL A 111 3.62 3.61 2.03
N ALA A 112 4.01 2.77 2.99
CA ALA A 112 4.50 3.21 4.29
C ALA A 112 6.02 3.14 4.34
N LEU A 113 6.63 4.20 4.86
CA LEU A 113 8.07 4.32 5.06
C LEU A 113 8.40 4.16 6.54
N PRO A 114 9.05 3.04 6.93
CA PRO A 114 9.54 2.86 8.29
C PRO A 114 10.64 3.88 8.65
N ASN A 115 10.82 4.14 9.94
CA ASN A 115 11.96 4.92 10.40
C ASN A 115 13.29 4.22 10.09
N VAL A 116 14.35 5.00 9.90
CA VAL A 116 15.72 4.48 9.91
C VAL A 116 16.09 3.96 11.30
N GLY A 117 17.09 3.08 11.37
CA GLY A 117 17.49 2.46 12.62
C GLY A 117 18.02 3.46 13.67
N THR A 118 17.86 3.09 14.93
CA THR A 118 18.44 3.81 16.07
C THR A 118 19.88 3.40 16.26
N THR A 119 20.80 4.37 16.31
CA THR A 119 22.22 4.13 16.60
C THR A 119 22.47 4.29 18.11
N VAL A 120 23.14 3.29 18.69
CA VAL A 120 23.47 3.23 20.10
C VAL A 120 24.97 3.02 20.28
N GLU A 121 25.64 3.93 20.99
CA GLU A 121 27.04 3.81 21.35
C GLU A 121 27.21 2.74 22.45
N ILE A 122 28.20 1.86 22.28
CA ILE A 122 28.43 0.76 23.22
C ILE A 122 29.42 1.16 24.31
N ASN A 123 29.04 0.90 25.55
CA ASN A 123 29.95 1.00 26.69
C ASN A 123 30.76 -0.28 26.82
N ALA A 124 32.02 -0.27 26.36
CA ALA A 124 32.89 -1.44 26.44
C ALA A 124 33.27 -1.86 27.88
N SER A 125 33.09 -0.99 28.87
CA SER A 125 33.41 -1.22 30.29
C SER A 125 32.18 -1.61 31.13
N GLY A 126 31.04 -1.88 30.50
CA GLY A 126 29.80 -2.27 31.18
C GLY A 126 28.73 -2.67 30.16
N THR A 127 27.66 -3.20 30.69
CA THR A 127 26.49 -3.54 29.87
C THR A 127 25.85 -2.27 29.29
N THR A 128 25.49 -2.33 28.01
CA THR A 128 24.71 -1.26 27.36
C THR A 128 23.27 -1.75 27.18
N GLU A 129 22.32 -1.00 27.70
CA GLU A 129 20.89 -1.30 27.59
C GLU A 129 20.18 -0.19 26.80
N THR A 130 19.26 -0.58 25.92
CA THR A 130 18.40 0.34 25.21
C THR A 130 17.08 -0.34 24.87
N SER A 131 16.05 0.45 24.59
CA SER A 131 14.73 -0.04 24.23
C SER A 131 14.27 0.63 22.94
N VAL A 132 13.70 -0.15 22.03
CA VAL A 132 13.15 0.34 20.76
C VAL A 132 11.72 -0.20 20.62
N ALA A 133 10.77 0.71 20.46
CA ALA A 133 9.37 0.36 20.21
C ALA A 133 9.06 0.35 18.71
N SER A 134 8.17 -0.54 18.29
CA SER A 134 7.63 -0.52 16.94
C SER A 134 6.77 0.72 16.72
N GLU A 135 6.77 1.23 15.49
CA GLU A 135 5.75 2.18 15.05
C GLU A 135 4.43 1.43 14.87
N THR A 136 3.33 2.01 15.33
CA THR A 136 1.98 1.44 15.24
C THR A 136 1.04 2.39 14.52
N VAL A 137 -0.01 1.88 13.91
CA VAL A 137 -1.02 2.71 13.28
C VAL A 137 -1.73 3.58 14.31
N GLU A 138 -2.18 4.76 13.89
CA GLU A 138 -2.83 5.74 14.76
C GLU A 138 -4.00 5.11 15.53
N GLY A 139 -3.97 5.28 16.84
CA GLY A 139 -5.01 4.76 17.74
C GLY A 139 -4.92 3.27 18.06
N ASN A 140 -3.83 2.60 17.69
CA ASN A 140 -3.60 1.17 17.97
C ASN A 140 -2.39 0.91 18.89
N ASP A 141 -2.25 1.71 19.95
CA ASP A 141 -1.10 1.66 20.87
C ASP A 141 -0.88 0.26 21.50
N GLU A 142 -1.95 -0.49 21.72
CA GLU A 142 -1.89 -1.89 22.21
C GLU A 142 -1.18 -2.84 21.22
N GLY A 143 -1.03 -2.44 19.96
CA GLY A 143 -0.29 -3.18 18.94
C GLY A 143 1.21 -2.98 18.99
N THR A 144 1.72 -2.12 19.88
CA THR A 144 3.15 -1.85 20.02
C THR A 144 3.88 -3.07 20.57
N VAL A 145 4.97 -3.42 19.89
CA VAL A 145 5.95 -4.41 20.37
C VAL A 145 7.23 -3.65 20.71
N THR A 146 7.65 -3.76 21.96
CA THR A 146 8.92 -3.19 22.42
C THR A 146 9.98 -4.27 22.40
N VAL A 147 11.19 -3.93 21.95
CA VAL A 147 12.38 -4.77 22.09
C VAL A 147 13.38 -4.08 23.01
N ASP A 148 13.70 -4.73 24.11
CA ASP A 148 14.79 -4.34 24.98
C ASP A 148 16.06 -5.04 24.50
N VAL A 149 17.11 -4.25 24.26
CA VAL A 149 18.39 -4.70 23.72
C VAL A 149 19.45 -4.55 24.77
N GLU A 150 20.04 -5.66 25.17
CA GLU A 150 21.15 -5.71 26.12
C GLU A 150 22.41 -6.17 25.40
N VAL A 151 23.43 -5.31 25.38
CA VAL A 151 24.77 -5.62 24.86
C VAL A 151 25.70 -5.87 26.05
N PRO A 152 26.18 -7.11 26.25
CA PRO A 152 27.06 -7.42 27.37
C PRO A 152 28.37 -6.65 27.31
N GLU A 153 28.99 -6.48 28.48
CA GLU A 153 30.36 -5.97 28.59
C GLU A 153 31.30 -6.77 27.67
N GLN A 154 32.16 -6.09 26.95
CA GLN A 154 33.12 -6.69 26.02
C GLN A 154 32.53 -7.50 24.83
N ALA A 155 31.23 -7.40 24.58
CA ALA A 155 30.64 -8.02 23.39
C ALA A 155 31.19 -7.41 22.09
N LEU A 156 31.59 -6.14 22.14
CA LEU A 156 32.15 -5.37 21.02
C LEU A 156 33.36 -4.54 21.48
N PRO A 157 34.27 -4.16 20.55
CA PRO A 157 35.35 -3.23 20.85
C PRO A 157 34.85 -1.86 21.33
N GLU A 158 35.67 -1.18 22.12
CA GLU A 158 35.43 0.20 22.54
C GLU A 158 35.26 1.13 21.34
N GLY A 159 34.26 2.03 21.42
CA GLY A 159 33.93 2.98 20.36
C GLY A 159 33.08 2.41 19.22
N SER A 160 32.67 1.15 19.33
CA SER A 160 31.68 0.57 18.43
C SER A 160 30.30 1.17 18.72
N SER A 161 29.46 1.23 17.69
CA SER A 161 28.03 1.54 17.82
C SER A 161 27.22 0.49 17.09
N ILE A 162 26.08 0.12 17.64
CA ILE A 162 25.11 -0.75 16.97
C ILE A 162 23.97 0.09 16.38
N ILE A 163 23.40 -0.42 15.31
CA ILE A 163 22.22 0.14 14.66
C ILE A 163 21.11 -0.88 14.80
N ILE A 164 20.00 -0.48 15.43
CA ILE A 164 18.83 -1.30 15.68
C ILE A 164 17.72 -0.77 14.79
N THR A 165 17.29 -1.57 13.81
CA THR A 165 16.26 -1.17 12.84
C THR A 165 15.07 -2.11 12.94
N PRO A 166 13.87 -1.63 13.34
CA PRO A 166 12.66 -2.43 13.27
C PRO A 166 12.33 -2.85 11.83
N ILE A 167 11.88 -4.08 11.65
CA ILE A 167 11.46 -4.65 10.38
C ILE A 167 9.97 -4.97 10.46
N TYR A 168 9.20 -4.50 9.47
CA TYR A 168 7.75 -4.64 9.44
C TYR A 168 7.24 -5.55 8.32
N SER A 169 8.06 -5.88 7.35
CA SER A 169 7.72 -6.78 6.25
C SER A 169 8.93 -7.60 5.83
N LEU A 170 8.69 -8.83 5.43
CA LEU A 170 9.68 -9.71 4.83
C LEU A 170 9.30 -9.90 3.36
N GLU A 171 9.88 -9.13 2.46
CA GLU A 171 9.59 -9.23 1.01
C GLU A 171 9.81 -10.66 0.47
N GLU A 172 10.75 -11.40 1.05
CA GLU A 172 11.03 -12.79 0.67
C GLU A 172 10.22 -13.85 1.45
N ALA A 173 9.70 -13.52 2.63
CA ALA A 173 8.92 -14.46 3.45
C ALA A 173 7.44 -14.50 3.06
N MET A 174 6.92 -13.48 2.41
CA MET A 174 5.53 -13.45 1.91
C MET A 174 5.26 -14.45 0.77
N THR A 175 6.29 -15.09 0.22
CA THR A 175 6.13 -16.19 -0.75
C THR A 175 5.91 -17.55 -0.12
N ARG A 176 5.94 -17.66 1.20
CA ARG A 176 5.64 -18.89 1.92
C ARG A 176 4.20 -18.86 2.43
N ALA A 177 3.44 -19.79 1.92
CA ALA A 177 2.12 -20.27 2.37
C ALA A 177 1.60 -19.67 3.71
N THR A 178 0.54 -18.95 3.63
CA THR A 178 -0.70 -18.82 4.42
C THR A 178 -0.73 -19.19 5.93
N GLU A 179 0.35 -19.62 6.57
CA GLU A 179 0.30 -20.16 7.93
C GLU A 179 1.18 -19.42 8.94
N SER A 180 2.07 -18.54 8.52
CA SER A 180 2.97 -17.83 9.43
C SER A 180 3.16 -16.38 8.99
N VAL A 181 2.83 -15.45 9.87
CA VAL A 181 2.96 -14.01 9.65
C VAL A 181 4.02 -13.43 10.58
N MET A 182 4.68 -12.38 10.14
CA MET A 182 5.63 -11.66 10.97
C MET A 182 4.90 -10.70 11.90
N LEU A 183 5.08 -10.87 13.20
CA LEU A 183 4.64 -9.90 14.20
C LEU A 183 5.53 -8.66 14.15
N ILE A 184 6.83 -8.85 14.29
CA ILE A 184 7.85 -7.81 14.22
C ILE A 184 9.21 -8.44 13.89
N GLY A 185 10.13 -7.65 13.37
CA GLY A 185 11.53 -8.02 13.23
C GLY A 185 12.46 -6.92 13.72
N THR A 186 13.72 -7.28 13.92
CA THR A 186 14.79 -6.37 14.31
C THR A 186 16.03 -6.70 13.50
N ASN A 187 16.54 -5.74 12.74
CA ASN A 187 17.85 -5.86 12.12
C ASN A 187 18.90 -5.24 13.05
N LEU A 188 19.91 -6.00 13.35
CA LEU A 188 21.11 -5.55 14.07
C LEU A 188 22.25 -5.36 13.08
N ALA A 189 22.88 -4.20 13.12
CA ALA A 189 24.09 -3.90 12.38
C ALA A 189 25.12 -3.23 13.30
N CYS A 190 26.39 -3.26 12.94
CA CYS A 190 27.44 -2.49 13.58
C CYS A 190 27.93 -1.40 12.63
N THR A 191 28.29 -0.24 13.16
CA THR A 191 28.91 0.83 12.36
C THR A 191 30.27 0.42 11.81
N ASP A 192 30.97 -0.49 12.47
CA ASP A 192 32.12 -1.20 11.95
C ASP A 192 31.67 -2.53 11.33
N GLU A 193 31.60 -2.59 10.00
CA GLU A 193 31.20 -3.78 9.25
C GLU A 193 32.10 -5.00 9.46
N SER A 194 33.33 -4.78 9.96
CA SER A 194 34.28 -5.85 10.27
C SER A 194 34.15 -6.42 11.70
N ALA A 195 33.34 -5.74 12.55
CA ALA A 195 33.14 -6.17 13.92
C ALA A 195 32.36 -7.49 13.98
N THR A 196 32.78 -8.35 14.88
CA THR A 196 32.08 -9.60 15.21
C THR A 196 31.74 -9.60 16.68
N LEU A 197 30.57 -10.16 17.01
CA LEU A 197 30.16 -10.32 18.40
C LEU A 197 31.06 -11.33 19.12
N GLN A 198 31.56 -10.95 20.28
CA GLN A 198 32.32 -11.84 21.17
C GLN A 198 31.38 -12.57 22.15
N GLN A 199 30.22 -11.99 22.40
CA GLN A 199 29.13 -12.53 23.21
C GLN A 199 27.80 -12.19 22.53
N PRO A 200 26.76 -13.02 22.65
CA PRO A 200 25.44 -12.71 22.11
C PRO A 200 24.86 -11.43 22.70
N ILE A 201 24.20 -10.65 21.86
CA ILE A 201 23.30 -9.57 22.29
C ILE A 201 21.96 -10.19 22.66
N THR A 202 21.40 -9.76 23.79
CA THR A 202 20.06 -10.21 24.20
C THR A 202 19.01 -9.25 23.64
N LEU A 203 18.01 -9.81 22.94
CA LEU A 203 16.82 -9.08 22.45
C LEU A 203 15.62 -9.63 23.20
N THR A 204 14.99 -8.83 24.06
CA THR A 204 13.79 -9.23 24.80
C THR A 204 12.59 -8.47 24.25
N TYR A 205 11.67 -9.20 23.64
CA TYR A 205 10.44 -8.66 23.07
C TYR A 205 9.29 -8.80 24.07
N ASP A 206 8.62 -7.69 24.35
CA ASP A 206 7.38 -7.67 25.10
C ASP A 206 6.19 -7.93 24.16
N VAL A 207 5.55 -9.09 24.32
CA VAL A 207 4.41 -9.53 23.53
C VAL A 207 3.24 -9.91 24.44
N ASP A 208 2.08 -10.25 23.87
CA ASP A 208 0.96 -10.77 24.67
C ASP A 208 1.22 -12.23 25.09
N ALA A 209 1.01 -12.54 26.36
CA ALA A 209 1.22 -13.88 26.92
C ALA A 209 0.39 -14.98 26.21
N GLU A 210 -0.74 -14.60 25.58
CA GLU A 210 -1.58 -15.54 24.84
C GLU A 210 -0.89 -16.07 23.57
N ILE A 211 -0.02 -15.27 22.96
CA ILE A 211 0.71 -15.66 21.74
C ILE A 211 2.17 -16.04 22.00
N ALA A 212 2.76 -15.62 23.10
CA ALA A 212 4.19 -15.78 23.39
C ALA A 212 4.67 -17.23 23.17
N GLY A 213 3.91 -18.21 23.64
CA GLY A 213 4.22 -19.64 23.51
C GLY A 213 4.07 -20.20 22.08
N SER A 214 3.43 -19.48 21.17
CA SER A 214 3.25 -19.87 19.76
C SER A 214 4.23 -19.16 18.81
N ILE A 215 5.02 -18.21 19.34
CA ILE A 215 5.98 -17.47 18.53
C ILE A 215 7.16 -18.36 18.15
N THR A 216 7.50 -18.32 16.87
CA THR A 216 8.73 -18.90 16.32
C THR A 216 9.68 -17.78 15.97
N VAL A 217 10.91 -17.86 16.46
CA VAL A 217 11.96 -16.87 16.14
C VAL A 217 12.81 -17.37 14.98
N GLN A 218 13.05 -16.51 14.01
CA GLN A 218 13.93 -16.80 12.87
C GLN A 218 15.01 -15.74 12.75
N LYS A 219 16.17 -16.14 12.20
CA LYS A 219 17.26 -15.22 11.81
C LYS A 219 17.66 -15.42 10.36
N LEU A 220 18.14 -14.35 9.74
CA LEU A 220 18.58 -14.36 8.34
C LEU A 220 20.05 -14.81 8.27
N VAL A 221 20.32 -15.93 7.58
CA VAL A 221 21.67 -16.46 7.36
C VAL A 221 21.87 -16.74 5.88
N ASN A 222 22.81 -16.05 5.26
CA ASN A 222 23.13 -16.21 3.81
C ASN A 222 21.88 -16.09 2.91
N GLY A 223 20.99 -15.14 3.21
CA GLY A 223 19.76 -14.92 2.46
C GLY A 223 18.64 -15.93 2.73
N GLN A 224 18.78 -16.78 3.76
CA GLN A 224 17.74 -17.73 4.15
C GLN A 224 17.33 -17.54 5.62
N TRP A 225 16.03 -17.63 5.88
CA TRP A 225 15.49 -17.59 7.23
C TRP A 225 15.61 -18.97 7.87
N VAL A 226 16.29 -19.03 9.01
CA VAL A 226 16.48 -20.24 9.82
C VAL A 226 16.02 -19.98 11.26
N ASN A 227 15.60 -21.02 11.96
CA ASN A 227 15.20 -20.87 13.36
C ASN A 227 16.36 -20.35 14.20
N ALA A 228 16.06 -19.39 15.05
CA ALA A 228 16.98 -18.84 16.05
C ALA A 228 16.68 -19.41 17.43
N GLU A 229 17.69 -19.43 18.29
CA GLU A 229 17.52 -19.80 19.69
C GLU A 229 16.78 -18.70 20.46
N ALA A 230 15.72 -19.07 21.15
CA ALA A 230 14.92 -18.16 21.96
C ALA A 230 14.33 -18.88 23.16
N THR A 231 14.07 -18.10 24.21
CA THR A 231 13.32 -18.55 25.41
C THR A 231 12.05 -17.72 25.56
N VAL A 232 11.01 -18.34 26.12
CA VAL A 232 9.73 -17.69 26.38
C VAL A 232 9.42 -17.77 27.87
N GLU A 233 9.22 -16.61 28.50
CA GLU A 233 8.84 -16.50 29.89
C GLU A 233 7.67 -15.50 30.05
N GLY A 234 6.47 -16.02 30.31
CA GLY A 234 5.27 -15.19 30.44
C GLY A 234 4.89 -14.50 29.14
N ASP A 235 5.05 -13.20 29.11
CA ASP A 235 4.79 -12.29 27.99
C ASP A 235 6.07 -11.84 27.26
N GLN A 236 7.22 -12.44 27.60
CA GLN A 236 8.50 -12.09 27.01
C GLN A 236 9.06 -13.20 26.13
N VAL A 237 9.59 -12.80 24.97
CA VAL A 237 10.36 -13.66 24.07
C VAL A 237 11.78 -13.12 24.01
N THR A 238 12.73 -13.89 24.54
CA THR A 238 14.15 -13.52 24.60
C THR A 238 14.92 -14.27 23.52
N VAL A 239 15.64 -13.53 22.68
CA VAL A 239 16.49 -14.02 21.60
C VAL A 239 17.93 -13.74 21.91
N PHE A 240 18.80 -14.72 21.72
CA PHE A 240 20.26 -14.59 21.86
C PHE A 240 20.86 -14.37 20.47
N ALA A 241 21.06 -13.09 20.13
CA ALA A 241 21.59 -12.67 18.85
C ALA A 241 23.11 -12.88 18.80
N ASP A 242 23.53 -13.90 18.10
CA ASP A 242 24.94 -14.34 17.97
C ASP A 242 25.68 -13.70 16.79
N GLN A 243 25.00 -12.92 15.97
CA GLN A 243 25.58 -12.24 14.79
C GLN A 243 24.76 -10.99 14.42
N PHE A 244 25.39 -10.08 13.67
CA PHE A 244 24.72 -8.93 13.07
C PHE A 244 23.92 -9.39 11.87
N THR A 245 22.60 -9.44 12.04
CA THR A 245 21.63 -9.84 11.01
C THR A 245 20.22 -9.47 11.44
N SER A 246 19.24 -9.89 10.66
CA SER A 246 17.83 -9.71 10.96
C SER A 246 17.28 -10.89 11.78
N TYR A 247 16.49 -10.58 12.80
CA TYR A 247 15.74 -11.51 13.64
C TYR A 247 14.27 -11.18 13.54
N THR A 248 13.39 -12.18 13.48
CA THR A 248 11.96 -11.99 13.32
C THR A 248 11.16 -12.88 14.26
N LEU A 249 10.08 -12.32 14.79
CA LEU A 249 9.06 -13.04 15.54
C LEU A 249 7.92 -13.38 14.59
N MET A 250 7.69 -14.67 14.39
CA MET A 250 6.65 -15.21 13.52
C MET A 250 5.58 -15.90 14.37
N PHE A 251 4.33 -15.77 14.00
CA PHE A 251 3.24 -16.55 14.61
C PHE A 251 2.22 -16.99 13.55
N GLU A 252 1.39 -17.97 13.91
CA GLU A 252 0.39 -18.53 12.99
C GLU A 252 -0.84 -17.63 12.91
N ALA A 253 -1.18 -17.19 11.71
CA ALA A 253 -2.41 -16.46 11.42
C ALA A 253 -2.89 -16.77 10.01
N ASP A 254 -4.20 -16.85 9.84
CA ASP A 254 -4.83 -16.98 8.52
C ASP A 254 -4.96 -15.60 7.88
N VAL A 255 -4.48 -15.46 6.65
CA VAL A 255 -4.67 -14.28 5.83
C VAL A 255 -5.51 -14.63 4.63
N THR A 256 -6.65 -13.98 4.49
CA THR A 256 -7.55 -14.16 3.33
C THR A 256 -7.75 -12.83 2.63
N SER A 257 -7.92 -12.87 1.31
CA SER A 257 -8.19 -11.70 0.49
C SER A 257 -9.31 -12.01 -0.51
N SER A 258 -10.13 -10.97 -0.79
CA SER A 258 -11.10 -11.01 -1.86
C SER A 258 -11.13 -9.66 -2.55
N THR A 259 -11.12 -9.66 -3.88
CA THR A 259 -11.17 -8.44 -4.68
C THR A 259 -12.54 -8.29 -5.32
N SER A 260 -13.10 -7.10 -5.23
CA SER A 260 -14.34 -6.68 -5.88
C SER A 260 -14.10 -5.38 -6.64
N SER A 261 -15.06 -4.98 -7.46
CA SER A 261 -15.07 -3.70 -8.16
C SER A 261 -16.27 -2.90 -7.68
N GLU A 262 -16.00 -1.74 -7.07
CA GLU A 262 -17.06 -0.84 -6.58
C GLU A 262 -17.28 0.30 -7.59
N PRO A 263 -18.52 0.63 -7.95
CA PRO A 263 -18.79 1.72 -8.88
C PRO A 263 -18.42 3.07 -8.27
N LEU A 264 -17.81 3.94 -9.07
CA LEU A 264 -17.56 5.33 -8.71
C LEU A 264 -18.82 6.16 -8.87
N SER A 265 -19.03 7.11 -7.94
CA SER A 265 -20.11 8.08 -8.03
C SER A 265 -19.62 9.34 -8.72
N PHE A 266 -20.26 9.68 -9.84
CA PHE A 266 -20.06 10.93 -10.55
C PHE A 266 -21.14 11.95 -10.16
N ALA A 267 -20.78 13.22 -10.07
CA ALA A 267 -21.75 14.29 -9.84
C ALA A 267 -22.79 14.33 -10.97
N GLN A 268 -22.37 13.95 -12.18
CA GLN A 268 -23.21 13.77 -13.35
C GLN A 268 -22.62 12.61 -14.17
N SER A 269 -23.44 11.65 -14.58
CA SER A 269 -22.99 10.47 -15.32
C SER A 269 -23.05 10.66 -16.84
N SER A 270 -23.75 11.70 -17.33
CA SER A 270 -23.87 12.01 -18.74
C SER A 270 -23.92 13.51 -18.99
N TRP A 271 -23.42 13.93 -20.14
CA TRP A 271 -23.45 15.31 -20.62
C TRP A 271 -23.96 15.35 -22.05
N ASP A 272 -24.86 16.30 -22.32
CA ASP A 272 -25.49 16.50 -23.61
C ASP A 272 -25.20 17.90 -24.14
N ASN A 273 -24.85 18.00 -25.41
CA ASN A 273 -24.80 19.26 -26.15
C ASN A 273 -25.79 19.25 -27.31
N LEU A 274 -27.06 18.92 -27.06
CA LEU A 274 -28.10 18.84 -28.08
C LEU A 274 -28.56 20.21 -28.57
N TYR A 275 -28.58 21.19 -27.69
CA TYR A 275 -29.19 22.51 -27.94
C TYR A 275 -28.20 23.66 -27.77
N GLY A 276 -26.91 23.37 -27.64
CA GLY A 276 -25.87 24.38 -27.51
C GLY A 276 -25.67 25.21 -28.78
N SER A 277 -25.17 26.42 -28.64
CA SER A 277 -24.81 27.28 -29.78
C SER A 277 -23.40 26.99 -30.34
N GLY A 278 -22.74 25.91 -29.87
CA GLY A 278 -21.39 25.48 -30.24
C GLY A 278 -20.97 24.27 -29.44
N ASP A 279 -19.69 23.93 -29.49
CA ASP A 279 -19.12 22.81 -28.73
C ASP A 279 -19.21 23.08 -27.23
N MET A 280 -19.50 22.02 -26.45
CA MET A 280 -19.47 22.05 -24.98
C MET A 280 -18.20 21.36 -24.52
N THR A 281 -17.40 22.03 -23.70
CA THR A 281 -16.26 21.44 -23.04
C THR A 281 -16.67 20.95 -21.66
N VAL A 282 -16.41 19.66 -21.39
CA VAL A 282 -16.57 19.06 -20.05
C VAL A 282 -15.20 19.05 -19.43
N GLU A 283 -15.01 19.82 -18.37
CA GLU A 283 -13.77 19.90 -17.61
C GLU A 283 -13.99 19.34 -16.20
N ASN A 284 -12.98 18.64 -15.69
CA ASN A 284 -12.91 18.19 -14.28
C ASN A 284 -14.17 17.44 -13.80
N ALA A 285 -14.45 16.29 -14.40
CA ALA A 285 -15.45 15.40 -13.83
C ALA A 285 -14.99 15.01 -12.42
N SER A 286 -15.68 15.56 -11.44
CA SER A 286 -15.39 15.27 -10.04
C SER A 286 -16.11 13.99 -9.63
N PHE A 287 -15.37 13.00 -9.19
CA PHE A 287 -15.91 11.80 -8.55
C PHE A 287 -15.11 11.49 -7.31
N THR A 288 -15.76 10.83 -6.37
CA THR A 288 -15.12 10.36 -5.16
C THR A 288 -14.46 9.04 -5.44
N TYR A 289 -13.18 8.96 -5.21
CA TYR A 289 -12.43 7.71 -5.12
C TYR A 289 -11.60 7.70 -3.84
N HIS A 290 -11.17 6.53 -3.42
CA HIS A 290 -10.43 6.37 -2.18
C HIS A 290 -8.97 6.01 -2.48
N ILE A 291 -8.05 6.59 -1.70
CA ILE A 291 -6.64 6.21 -1.68
C ILE A 291 -6.32 5.77 -0.27
N GLY A 292 -5.73 4.59 -0.11
CA GLY A 292 -5.32 4.07 1.18
C GLY A 292 -6.10 2.82 1.58
N THR A 293 -6.09 2.53 2.87
CA THR A 293 -6.75 1.38 3.48
C THR A 293 -7.71 1.84 4.55
N GLU A 294 -8.91 1.30 4.55
CA GLU A 294 -9.88 1.49 5.62
C GLU A 294 -9.89 0.25 6.50
N ILE A 295 -9.42 0.37 7.75
CA ILE A 295 -9.53 -0.69 8.75
C ILE A 295 -10.93 -0.62 9.35
N THR A 296 -11.72 -1.68 9.16
CA THR A 296 -13.12 -1.74 9.59
C THR A 296 -13.28 -2.37 10.98
N SER A 297 -12.21 -2.91 11.53
CA SER A 297 -12.20 -3.57 12.84
C SER A 297 -11.46 -2.72 13.87
N THR A 298 -11.93 -2.73 15.11
CA THR A 298 -11.24 -2.12 16.25
C THR A 298 -10.59 -3.19 17.11
N GLY A 299 -9.35 -2.94 17.54
CA GLY A 299 -8.67 -3.78 18.51
C GLY A 299 -9.36 -3.68 19.88
N THR A 300 -9.75 -4.81 20.44
CA THR A 300 -10.36 -4.88 21.78
C THR A 300 -9.42 -5.49 22.82
N ASN A 301 -8.28 -5.99 22.39
CA ASN A 301 -7.21 -6.56 23.19
C ASN A 301 -5.90 -6.57 22.37
N ARG A 302 -4.78 -6.83 23.02
CA ARG A 302 -3.45 -6.78 22.44
C ARG A 302 -3.29 -7.70 21.20
N VAL A 303 -3.85 -8.91 21.23
CA VAL A 303 -3.80 -9.81 20.06
C VAL A 303 -4.55 -9.22 18.87
N SER A 304 -5.75 -8.67 19.05
CA SER A 304 -6.49 -8.00 17.98
C SER A 304 -5.74 -6.77 17.45
N ALA A 305 -5.04 -6.03 18.33
CA ALA A 305 -4.20 -4.92 17.95
C ALA A 305 -3.02 -5.37 17.08
N TYR A 306 -2.38 -6.49 17.38
CA TYR A 306 -1.36 -7.09 16.50
C TYR A 306 -1.90 -7.48 15.13
N LEU A 307 -3.11 -8.04 15.08
CA LEU A 307 -3.74 -8.37 13.79
C LEU A 307 -4.02 -7.12 12.95
N ILE A 308 -4.37 -5.99 13.59
CA ILE A 308 -4.52 -4.69 12.93
C ILE A 308 -3.19 -4.22 12.35
N GLU A 309 -2.09 -4.31 13.10
CA GLU A 309 -0.75 -3.93 12.61
C GLU A 309 -0.34 -4.78 11.41
N ILE A 310 -0.57 -6.09 11.47
CA ILE A 310 -0.27 -7.01 10.38
C ILE A 310 -1.12 -6.65 9.15
N LEU A 311 -2.42 -6.43 9.34
CA LEU A 311 -3.33 -6.03 8.27
C LEU A 311 -2.86 -4.71 7.61
N ALA A 312 -2.52 -3.71 8.40
CA ALA A 312 -2.04 -2.42 7.90
C ALA A 312 -0.76 -2.56 7.09
N ARG A 313 0.20 -3.37 7.54
CA ARG A 313 1.45 -3.64 6.82
C ARG A 313 1.21 -4.36 5.50
N LEU A 314 0.32 -5.36 5.48
CA LEU A 314 -0.07 -6.06 4.26
C LEU A 314 -0.76 -5.14 3.25
N ALA A 315 -1.49 -4.16 3.72
CA ALA A 315 -2.24 -3.19 2.92
C ALA A 315 -1.46 -1.92 2.58
N GLY A 316 -0.19 -1.78 3.00
CA GLY A 316 0.64 -0.60 2.73
C GLY A 316 0.48 0.52 3.77
N ALA A 317 0.04 0.18 4.99
CA ALA A 317 -0.01 1.02 6.20
C ALA A 317 -0.75 2.36 6.11
N SER A 318 -1.70 2.50 5.21
CA SER A 318 -2.60 3.66 5.21
C SER A 318 -3.91 3.27 5.88
N VAL A 319 -4.26 3.92 6.98
CA VAL A 319 -5.50 3.65 7.75
C VAL A 319 -6.59 4.68 7.52
N THR A 320 -6.32 5.66 6.68
CA THR A 320 -7.28 6.70 6.31
C THR A 320 -7.45 6.75 4.80
N THR A 321 -8.69 6.88 4.36
CA THR A 321 -9.01 7.11 2.97
C THR A 321 -8.98 8.59 2.66
N VAL A 322 -8.45 8.93 1.49
CA VAL A 322 -8.44 10.29 0.95
C VAL A 322 -9.28 10.30 -0.30
N THR A 323 -10.05 11.37 -0.51
CA THR A 323 -10.82 11.56 -1.73
C THR A 323 -10.00 12.33 -2.76
N GLY A 324 -10.01 11.87 -4.00
CA GLY A 324 -9.37 12.54 -5.12
C GLY A 324 -10.38 13.03 -6.16
N SER A 325 -9.95 13.95 -7.02
CA SER A 325 -10.68 14.36 -8.20
C SER A 325 -9.90 13.94 -9.45
N TYR A 326 -10.64 13.57 -10.48
CA TYR A 326 -10.06 13.10 -11.75
C TYR A 326 -10.30 14.11 -12.86
N PRO A 327 -9.25 14.67 -13.51
CA PRO A 327 -9.42 15.60 -14.61
C PRO A 327 -9.86 14.86 -15.88
N LEU A 328 -10.98 15.25 -16.44
CA LEU A 328 -11.49 14.76 -17.72
C LEU A 328 -11.87 15.96 -18.60
N ASN A 329 -11.09 16.18 -19.68
CA ASN A 329 -11.33 17.23 -20.64
C ASN A 329 -11.86 16.63 -21.95
N VAL A 330 -13.13 16.86 -22.25
CA VAL A 330 -13.77 16.39 -23.49
C VAL A 330 -14.56 17.52 -24.10
N THR A 331 -14.40 17.72 -25.41
CA THR A 331 -15.25 18.63 -26.19
C THR A 331 -16.35 17.83 -26.88
N LEU A 332 -17.60 18.20 -26.61
CA LEU A 332 -18.79 17.58 -27.20
C LEU A 332 -19.33 18.47 -28.30
N PRO A 333 -19.26 18.05 -29.59
CA PRO A 333 -19.94 18.74 -30.68
C PRO A 333 -21.47 18.76 -30.46
N VAL A 334 -22.13 19.75 -31.06
CA VAL A 334 -23.61 19.81 -31.06
C VAL A 334 -24.18 18.52 -31.66
N GLY A 335 -25.20 17.96 -30.99
CA GLY A 335 -25.83 16.71 -31.39
C GLY A 335 -25.16 15.46 -30.81
N THR A 336 -24.16 15.61 -29.92
CA THR A 336 -23.50 14.49 -29.26
C THR A 336 -23.79 14.48 -27.76
N ALA A 337 -23.62 13.32 -27.15
CA ALA A 337 -23.66 13.11 -25.71
C ALA A 337 -22.46 12.28 -25.25
N LEU A 338 -22.10 12.42 -23.98
CA LEU A 338 -21.06 11.70 -23.31
C LEU A 338 -21.62 10.98 -22.06
N ASP A 339 -21.43 9.67 -22.00
CA ASP A 339 -21.64 8.90 -20.80
C ASP A 339 -20.30 8.53 -20.18
N ILE A 340 -20.18 8.72 -18.88
CA ILE A 340 -19.01 8.33 -18.10
C ILE A 340 -19.43 7.35 -17.03
N ALA A 341 -18.68 6.27 -16.91
CA ALA A 341 -18.78 5.32 -15.83
C ALA A 341 -17.39 5.01 -15.31
N GLY A 342 -17.31 4.60 -14.09
CA GLY A 342 -16.02 4.19 -13.50
C GLY A 342 -16.22 3.23 -12.35
N SER A 343 -15.18 2.51 -12.04
CA SER A 343 -15.12 1.61 -10.90
C SER A 343 -13.73 1.66 -10.27
N GLN A 344 -13.67 1.34 -8.99
CA GLN A 344 -12.43 1.17 -8.26
C GLN A 344 -12.32 -0.26 -7.77
N GLN A 345 -11.15 -0.85 -7.89
CA GLN A 345 -10.86 -2.14 -7.26
C GLN A 345 -10.79 -1.97 -5.76
N VAL A 346 -11.44 -2.88 -5.03
CA VAL A 346 -11.41 -2.93 -3.57
C VAL A 346 -11.03 -4.35 -3.17
N THR A 347 -9.90 -4.48 -2.50
CA THR A 347 -9.46 -5.74 -1.92
C THR A 347 -9.79 -5.73 -0.44
N THR A 348 -10.67 -6.63 -0.02
CA THR A 348 -10.92 -6.89 1.40
C THR A 348 -9.88 -7.88 1.88
N LEU A 349 -9.07 -7.47 2.86
CA LEU A 349 -8.11 -8.28 3.57
C LEU A 349 -8.67 -8.66 4.92
N THR A 350 -8.45 -9.89 5.34
CA THR A 350 -8.81 -10.38 6.67
C THR A 350 -7.66 -11.17 7.25
N VAL A 351 -7.27 -10.82 8.49
CA VAL A 351 -6.25 -11.54 9.26
C VAL A 351 -6.92 -12.12 10.49
N SER A 352 -6.74 -13.40 10.72
CA SER A 352 -7.40 -14.14 11.81
C SER A 352 -6.40 -15.01 12.58
N ALA A 353 -6.46 -14.96 13.90
CA ALA A 353 -5.73 -15.85 14.79
C ALA A 353 -6.44 -15.99 16.12
N LEU A 354 -6.31 -17.13 16.78
CA LEU A 354 -6.83 -17.40 18.13
C LEU A 354 -8.33 -17.06 18.29
N GLY A 355 -9.11 -17.36 17.27
CA GLY A 355 -10.56 -17.09 17.27
C GLY A 355 -10.93 -15.60 17.13
N ARG A 356 -9.99 -14.73 16.80
CA ARG A 356 -10.17 -13.31 16.51
C ARG A 356 -9.95 -13.05 15.03
N SER A 357 -10.60 -12.01 14.51
CA SER A 357 -10.48 -11.64 13.10
C SER A 357 -10.57 -10.12 12.97
N VAL A 358 -9.70 -9.56 12.16
CA VAL A 358 -9.72 -8.15 11.77
C VAL A 358 -9.78 -8.04 10.26
N SER A 359 -10.49 -7.04 9.76
CA SER A 359 -10.67 -6.83 8.32
C SER A 359 -10.47 -5.38 7.95
N GLY A 360 -10.02 -5.16 6.73
CA GLY A 360 -9.88 -3.84 6.14
C GLY A 360 -10.08 -3.89 4.63
N LYS A 361 -10.37 -2.74 4.06
CA LYS A 361 -10.51 -2.54 2.62
C LYS A 361 -9.29 -1.78 2.12
N GLN A 362 -8.56 -2.37 1.18
CA GLN A 362 -7.50 -1.71 0.43
C GLN A 362 -8.08 -1.21 -0.89
N TYR A 363 -7.99 0.08 -1.12
CA TYR A 363 -8.47 0.71 -2.34
C TYR A 363 -7.35 0.71 -3.39
N GLY A 364 -7.63 0.08 -4.53
CA GLY A 364 -6.70 -0.15 -5.63
C GLY A 364 -7.04 0.68 -6.86
N ASP A 365 -6.69 0.14 -8.01
CA ASP A 365 -6.75 0.81 -9.30
C ASP A 365 -8.15 1.27 -9.68
N ILE A 366 -8.20 2.39 -10.41
CA ILE A 366 -9.42 3.02 -10.87
C ILE A 366 -9.52 2.81 -12.39
N ALA A 367 -10.68 2.32 -12.84
CA ALA A 367 -11.03 2.24 -14.24
C ALA A 367 -12.14 3.24 -14.57
N VAL A 368 -11.93 4.08 -15.58
CA VAL A 368 -12.94 5.02 -16.08
C VAL A 368 -13.22 4.73 -17.54
N THR A 369 -14.49 4.63 -17.89
CA THR A 369 -14.97 4.50 -19.25
C THR A 369 -15.73 5.75 -19.65
N ALA A 370 -15.48 6.23 -20.86
CA ALA A 370 -16.21 7.35 -21.41
C ALA A 370 -16.65 7.00 -22.85
N ARG A 371 -17.92 7.23 -23.15
CA ARG A 371 -18.53 6.97 -24.46
C ARG A 371 -19.18 8.22 -24.99
N SER A 372 -18.78 8.66 -26.17
CA SER A 372 -19.55 9.65 -26.91
C SER A 372 -20.48 8.97 -27.92
N TYR A 373 -21.65 9.50 -28.10
CA TYR A 373 -22.60 9.00 -29.10
C TYR A 373 -23.40 10.15 -29.72
N ASN A 374 -23.83 9.94 -30.99
CA ASN A 374 -24.71 10.87 -31.65
C ASN A 374 -26.14 10.62 -31.11
N ARG A 375 -26.81 11.66 -30.65
CA ARG A 375 -28.23 11.57 -30.33
C ARG A 375 -29.04 11.89 -31.59
N ASN A 376 -29.80 10.92 -32.00
CA ASN A 376 -30.84 11.18 -32.99
C ASN A 376 -31.86 12.13 -32.43
N HIS A 377 -32.03 13.25 -33.06
CA HIS A 377 -33.09 14.17 -32.74
C HIS A 377 -34.41 13.54 -33.27
N ASP A 378 -34.99 12.65 -32.49
CA ASP A 378 -36.39 12.29 -32.68
C ASP A 378 -37.23 13.52 -32.35
N GLY A 379 -37.31 14.39 -33.34
CA GLY A 379 -38.36 15.37 -33.40
C GLY A 379 -39.68 14.64 -33.47
N GLY A 380 -40.18 14.27 -32.30
CA GLY A 380 -41.54 13.76 -32.15
C GLY A 380 -42.47 14.77 -32.78
N THR A 381 -42.91 14.51 -33.98
CA THR A 381 -44.09 15.16 -34.57
C THR A 381 -45.28 14.66 -33.78
N ASN A 382 -45.61 15.39 -32.71
CA ASN A 382 -46.93 15.28 -32.15
C ASN A 382 -47.93 15.86 -33.16
N SER A 383 -48.60 14.98 -33.81
CA SER A 383 -49.86 15.27 -34.49
C SER A 383 -51.01 15.38 -33.48
#